data_bc4bb31eec49bc5b8de2637564e5e5cd
#
_entry.id   bc4bb31eec49bc5b8de2637564e5e5cd
#
_cell.length_a   1.000
_cell.length_b   1.000
_cell.length_c   1.000
_cell.angle_alpha   90.00
_cell.angle_beta   90.00
_cell.angle_gamma   90.00
#
_symmetry.space_group_name_H-M   'P 1'
#
loop_
_entity.id
_entity.type
_entity.pdbx_description
1 polymer ?
#
loop_
_entity_poly.entity_id
_entity_poly.type
_entity_poly.pdbx_seq_one_letter_code
_entity_poly.pdbx_strand_id
1 'polypeptide(L)'
;MQPITVSIEVNVPIQLVWKLWNEPGDIRNWNNISDKWHTPSAQNDLRPGGKLLLIMGLKDGGFSFDFEAVYDEVRTHEFISYTLTEGRRSEIQFTGTNPVTITETFEPNDNDPVAMQRDFCEAVLASFKKYAEKQQDNPSVA
;
A
#
# COMPACT_ATOMS: atom_id res chain seq x y z
N MET A 1 -20.72 -8.08 2.62
CA MET A 1 -20.24 -7.57 1.32
C MET A 1 -19.02 -8.36 0.88
N GLN A 2 -18.91 -8.63 -0.43
CA GLN A 2 -17.78 -9.38 -0.93
C GLN A 2 -16.51 -8.54 -0.91
N PRO A 3 -15.36 -9.12 -0.55
CA PRO A 3 -14.08 -8.41 -0.62
C PRO A 3 -13.76 -7.97 -2.04
N ILE A 4 -13.00 -6.88 -2.14
CA ILE A 4 -12.51 -6.35 -3.41
C ILE A 4 -11.08 -6.86 -3.60
N THR A 5 -10.76 -7.35 -4.79
CA THR A 5 -9.41 -7.83 -5.12
C THR A 5 -8.86 -7.06 -6.31
N VAL A 6 -7.64 -6.54 -6.15
CA VAL A 6 -6.92 -5.79 -7.19
C VAL A 6 -5.51 -6.35 -7.28
N SER A 7 -4.98 -6.49 -8.50
CA SER A 7 -3.62 -7.00 -8.73
C SER A 7 -2.84 -6.07 -9.65
N ILE A 8 -1.51 -6.07 -9.48
CA ILE A 8 -0.61 -5.38 -10.39
C ILE A 8 0.72 -6.15 -10.48
N GLU A 9 1.34 -6.14 -11.67
CA GLU A 9 2.66 -6.72 -11.87
C GLU A 9 3.72 -5.63 -11.85
N VAL A 10 4.77 -5.83 -11.07
CA VAL A 10 5.87 -4.88 -10.89
C VAL A 10 7.16 -5.54 -11.35
N ASN A 11 7.87 -4.91 -12.30
CA ASN A 11 9.10 -5.46 -12.90
C ASN A 11 10.32 -5.13 -12.04
N VAL A 12 10.32 -5.61 -10.80
CA VAL A 12 11.32 -5.34 -9.77
C VAL A 12 11.50 -6.60 -8.93
N PRO A 13 12.72 -6.92 -8.47
CA PRO A 13 12.94 -8.07 -7.59
C PRO A 13 12.17 -7.96 -6.28
N ILE A 14 11.74 -9.09 -5.74
CA ILE A 14 10.92 -9.13 -4.52
C ILE A 14 11.59 -8.46 -3.32
N GLN A 15 12.91 -8.57 -3.18
CA GLN A 15 13.62 -7.93 -2.08
C GLN A 15 13.44 -6.42 -2.10
N LEU A 16 13.52 -5.81 -3.30
CA LEU A 16 13.32 -4.38 -3.45
C LEU A 16 11.85 -4.01 -3.29
N VAL A 17 10.95 -4.78 -3.88
CA VAL A 17 9.50 -4.57 -3.72
C VAL A 17 9.12 -4.54 -2.24
N TRP A 18 9.57 -5.54 -1.48
CA TRP A 18 9.27 -5.65 -0.06
C TRP A 18 9.79 -4.45 0.72
N LYS A 19 11.02 -4.04 0.47
CA LYS A 19 11.63 -2.88 1.11
C LYS A 19 10.83 -1.61 0.84
N LEU A 20 10.54 -1.33 -0.43
CA LEU A 20 9.86 -0.10 -0.83
C LEU A 20 8.42 -0.06 -0.32
N TRP A 21 7.76 -1.22 -0.24
CA TRP A 21 6.39 -1.30 0.26
C TRP A 21 6.30 -0.95 1.75
N ASN A 22 7.32 -1.30 2.53
CA ASN A 22 7.26 -1.25 3.99
C ASN A 22 8.06 -0.12 4.65
N GLU A 23 9.06 0.45 3.99
CA GLU A 23 9.83 1.54 4.57
C GLU A 23 9.01 2.84 4.62
N PRO A 24 8.88 3.49 5.79
CA PRO A 24 8.06 4.70 5.92
C PRO A 24 8.43 5.81 4.94
N GLY A 25 9.73 6.03 4.73
CA GLY A 25 10.18 7.05 3.77
C GLY A 25 9.74 6.78 2.34
N ASP A 26 9.72 5.51 1.95
CA ASP A 26 9.24 5.11 0.63
C ASP A 26 7.72 5.20 0.54
N ILE A 27 7.01 4.73 1.56
CA ILE A 27 5.54 4.80 1.61
C ILE A 27 5.06 6.24 1.38
N ARG A 28 5.71 7.21 1.99
CA ARG A 28 5.36 8.63 1.82
C ARG A 28 5.46 9.09 0.37
N ASN A 29 6.31 8.46 -0.43
CA ASN A 29 6.50 8.82 -1.82
C ASN A 29 5.51 8.16 -2.77
N TRP A 30 5.11 6.91 -2.53
CA TRP A 30 4.24 6.21 -3.47
C TRP A 30 2.77 6.12 -3.04
N ASN A 31 2.46 6.34 -1.77
CA ASN A 31 1.09 6.17 -1.27
C ASN A 31 0.22 7.39 -1.61
N ASN A 32 0.12 7.69 -2.90
CA ASN A 32 -0.62 8.84 -3.41
C ASN A 32 -1.36 8.44 -4.68
N ILE A 33 -2.61 8.89 -4.82
CA ILE A 33 -3.43 8.54 -5.98
C ILE A 33 -3.29 9.54 -7.13
N SER A 34 -2.74 10.72 -6.85
CA SER A 34 -2.49 11.75 -7.85
C SER A 34 -1.56 12.81 -7.29
N ASP A 35 -1.15 13.77 -8.13
CA ASP A 35 -0.28 14.88 -7.72
C ASP A 35 -0.92 15.83 -6.70
N LYS A 36 -2.23 15.75 -6.54
CA LYS A 36 -2.96 16.58 -5.56
C LYS A 36 -2.93 16.00 -4.15
N TRP A 37 -2.53 14.74 -4.01
CA TRP A 37 -2.49 14.03 -2.74
C TRP A 37 -1.07 13.84 -2.25
N HIS A 38 -0.90 13.72 -0.94
CA HIS A 38 0.36 13.37 -0.33
C HIS A 38 0.17 12.57 0.96
N THR A 39 1.24 11.94 1.43
CA THR A 39 1.27 11.22 2.70
C THR A 39 2.34 11.89 3.56
N PRO A 40 1.98 12.93 4.34
CA PRO A 40 2.97 13.68 5.11
C PRO A 40 3.57 12.92 6.26
N SER A 41 2.92 11.84 6.71
CA SER A 41 3.42 11.03 7.82
C SER A 41 3.17 9.55 7.56
N ALA A 42 4.18 8.73 7.86
CA ALA A 42 4.06 7.27 7.80
C ALA A 42 4.86 6.68 8.96
N GLN A 43 4.21 5.77 9.69
CA GLN A 43 4.84 4.98 10.74
C GLN A 43 4.49 3.53 10.50
N ASN A 44 5.47 2.65 10.57
CA ASN A 44 5.25 1.23 10.25
C ASN A 44 6.07 0.35 11.18
N ASP A 45 5.39 -0.40 12.04
CA ASP A 45 5.99 -1.41 12.90
C ASP A 45 5.61 -2.78 12.31
N LEU A 46 6.43 -3.26 11.37
CA LEU A 46 6.13 -4.42 10.53
C LEU A 46 6.33 -5.73 11.28
N ARG A 47 5.37 -6.07 12.12
CA ARG A 47 5.34 -7.34 12.87
C ARG A 47 3.92 -7.63 13.32
N PRO A 48 3.56 -8.89 13.60
CA PRO A 48 2.23 -9.18 14.16
C PRO A 48 2.01 -8.36 15.44
N GLY A 49 0.86 -7.67 15.51
CA GLY A 49 0.54 -6.77 16.62
C GLY A 49 1.11 -5.37 16.47
N GLY A 50 2.01 -5.13 15.52
CA GLY A 50 2.54 -3.80 15.25
C GLY A 50 1.55 -2.93 14.49
N LYS A 51 1.76 -1.62 14.50
CA LYS A 51 0.85 -0.65 13.86
C LYS A 51 1.41 -0.09 12.57
N LEU A 52 0.51 0.11 11.62
CA LEU A 52 0.74 0.92 10.43
C LEU A 52 -0.13 2.16 10.56
N LEU A 53 0.48 3.34 10.57
CA LEU A 53 -0.24 4.62 10.66
C LEU A 53 0.21 5.54 9.54
N LEU A 54 -0.72 5.88 8.67
CA LEU A 54 -0.48 6.81 7.56
C LEU A 54 -1.41 8.00 7.70
N ILE A 55 -0.87 9.19 7.53
CA ILE A 55 -1.69 10.40 7.41
C ILE A 55 -1.68 10.77 5.93
N MET A 56 -2.86 10.83 5.33
CA MET A 56 -3.05 11.07 3.90
C MET A 56 -3.96 12.27 3.70
N GLY A 57 -3.66 13.09 2.71
CA GLY A 57 -4.50 14.25 2.47
C GLY A 57 -4.20 14.99 1.19
N LEU A 58 -5.02 16.01 0.94
CA LEU A 58 -4.81 16.93 -0.17
C LEU A 58 -3.69 17.91 0.18
N LYS A 59 -2.83 18.19 -0.79
CA LYS A 59 -1.70 19.12 -0.60
C LYS A 59 -2.15 20.53 -0.24
N ASP A 60 -3.35 20.91 -0.65
CA ASP A 60 -3.91 22.24 -0.33
C ASP A 60 -4.47 22.34 1.09
N GLY A 61 -4.49 21.22 1.85
CA GLY A 61 -4.99 21.20 3.22
C GLY A 61 -6.51 21.09 3.34
N GLY A 62 -7.23 20.95 2.24
CA GLY A 62 -8.68 20.90 2.25
C GLY A 62 -9.29 19.64 2.84
N PHE A 63 -8.52 18.55 2.90
CA PHE A 63 -8.99 17.29 3.45
C PHE A 63 -7.80 16.42 3.86
N SER A 64 -7.93 15.73 4.98
CA SER A 64 -6.97 14.71 5.38
C SER A 64 -7.65 13.63 6.24
N PHE A 65 -7.06 12.46 6.28
CA PHE A 65 -7.54 11.37 7.14
C PHE A 65 -6.38 10.47 7.57
N ASP A 66 -6.61 9.75 8.66
CA ASP A 66 -5.66 8.79 9.19
C ASP A 66 -6.04 7.39 8.72
N PHE A 67 -5.05 6.66 8.22
CA PHE A 67 -5.19 5.24 7.92
C PHE A 67 -4.41 4.49 9.00
N GLU A 68 -5.13 3.79 9.89
CA GLU A 68 -4.53 3.08 11.01
C GLU A 68 -4.93 1.62 11.00
N ALA A 69 -3.93 0.74 11.10
CA ALA A 69 -4.15 -0.69 11.09
C ALA A 69 -3.19 -1.39 12.05
N VAL A 70 -3.58 -2.59 12.48
CA VAL A 70 -2.73 -3.49 13.28
C VAL A 70 -2.48 -4.74 12.45
N TYR A 71 -1.22 -5.13 12.31
CA TYR A 71 -0.86 -6.33 11.57
C TYR A 71 -1.33 -7.59 12.28
N ASP A 72 -1.93 -8.50 11.51
CA ASP A 72 -2.33 -9.82 11.99
C ASP A 72 -1.25 -10.85 11.65
N GLU A 73 -0.75 -10.82 10.40
CA GLU A 73 0.26 -11.75 9.94
C GLU A 73 1.26 -11.02 9.03
N VAL A 74 2.55 -11.34 9.17
CA VAL A 74 3.62 -10.84 8.30
C VAL A 74 4.52 -12.00 7.94
N ARG A 75 4.59 -12.33 6.63
CA ARG A 75 5.53 -13.31 6.10
C ARG A 75 6.41 -12.61 5.07
N THR A 76 7.68 -12.46 5.41
CA THR A 76 8.64 -11.70 4.59
C THR A 76 8.65 -12.19 3.14
N HIS A 77 8.50 -11.24 2.20
CA HIS A 77 8.48 -11.44 0.76
C HIS A 77 7.25 -12.20 0.23
N GLU A 78 6.27 -12.51 1.08
CA GLU A 78 5.14 -13.34 0.69
C GLU A 78 3.78 -12.74 1.00
N PHE A 79 3.57 -12.24 2.23
CA PHE A 79 2.22 -11.95 2.68
C PHE A 79 2.16 -10.99 3.84
N ILE A 80 1.17 -10.10 3.80
CA ILE A 80 0.83 -9.19 4.90
C ILE A 80 -0.68 -9.20 5.05
N SER A 81 -1.17 -9.31 6.30
CA SER A 81 -2.58 -9.03 6.61
C SER A 81 -2.67 -8.08 7.78
N TYR A 82 -3.69 -7.25 7.77
CA TYR A 82 -3.94 -6.31 8.86
C TYR A 82 -5.43 -6.01 9.01
N THR A 83 -5.78 -5.50 10.19
CA THR A 83 -7.14 -5.09 10.51
C THR A 83 -7.15 -3.59 10.79
N LEU A 84 -8.01 -2.86 10.09
CA LEU A 84 -8.19 -1.42 10.31
C LEU A 84 -8.86 -1.17 11.66
N THR A 85 -8.71 0.05 12.19
CA THR A 85 -9.28 0.43 13.48
C THR A 85 -10.77 0.15 13.58
N GLU A 86 -11.53 0.35 12.48
CA GLU A 86 -12.96 0.07 12.46
C GLU A 86 -13.31 -1.40 12.23
N GLY A 87 -12.32 -2.30 12.12
CA GLY A 87 -12.52 -3.73 12.05
C GLY A 87 -12.45 -4.37 10.67
N ARG A 88 -12.34 -3.58 9.58
CA ARG A 88 -12.21 -4.14 8.23
C ARG A 88 -10.82 -4.73 8.02
N ARG A 89 -10.75 -5.85 7.30
CA ARG A 89 -9.50 -6.59 7.09
C ARG A 89 -8.99 -6.41 5.67
N SER A 90 -7.67 -6.47 5.54
CA SER A 90 -6.98 -6.43 4.25
C SER A 90 -5.88 -7.47 4.22
N GLU A 91 -5.61 -7.99 3.00
CA GLU A 91 -4.52 -8.92 2.74
C GLU A 91 -3.75 -8.46 1.53
N ILE A 92 -2.42 -8.54 1.58
CA ILE A 92 -1.55 -8.25 0.45
C ILE A 92 -0.66 -9.46 0.21
N GLN A 93 -0.77 -10.06 -0.98
CA GLN A 93 0.07 -11.19 -1.39
C GLN A 93 1.12 -10.72 -2.40
N PHE A 94 2.33 -11.22 -2.23
CA PHE A 94 3.46 -10.97 -3.14
C PHE A 94 3.82 -12.30 -3.77
N THR A 95 3.65 -12.43 -5.08
CA THR A 95 3.86 -13.67 -5.82
C THR A 95 4.96 -13.49 -6.86
N GLY A 96 5.87 -14.45 -6.94
CA GLY A 96 7.00 -14.38 -7.87
C GLY A 96 8.20 -13.69 -7.27
N THR A 97 9.32 -13.73 -7.97
CA THR A 97 10.58 -13.16 -7.51
C THR A 97 11.05 -11.98 -8.36
N ASN A 98 10.73 -12.00 -9.68
CA ASN A 98 11.03 -10.93 -10.63
C ASN A 98 10.46 -11.32 -12.01
N PRO A 99 9.35 -10.75 -12.47
CA PRO A 99 8.56 -9.71 -11.80
C PRO A 99 7.78 -10.23 -10.60
N VAL A 100 7.25 -9.30 -9.80
CA VAL A 100 6.42 -9.61 -8.64
C VAL A 100 4.98 -9.20 -8.95
N THR A 101 4.03 -10.09 -8.66
CA THR A 101 2.61 -9.73 -8.70
C THR A 101 2.15 -9.41 -7.29
N ILE A 102 1.61 -8.22 -7.11
CA ILE A 102 1.03 -7.77 -5.83
C ILE A 102 -0.49 -7.89 -5.97
N THR A 103 -1.10 -8.66 -5.07
CA THR A 103 -2.55 -8.85 -5.05
C THR A 103 -3.07 -8.37 -3.70
N GLU A 104 -3.91 -7.36 -3.72
CA GLU A 104 -4.53 -6.82 -2.52
C GLU A 104 -6.00 -7.18 -2.49
N THR A 105 -6.45 -7.78 -1.37
CA THR A 105 -7.85 -8.13 -1.14
C THR A 105 -8.28 -7.43 0.15
N PHE A 106 -9.35 -6.64 0.08
CA PHE A 106 -9.80 -5.89 1.24
C PHE A 106 -11.32 -5.86 1.35
N GLU A 107 -11.81 -5.74 2.57
CA GLU A 107 -13.24 -5.59 2.84
C GLU A 107 -13.65 -4.14 2.56
N PRO A 108 -14.69 -3.93 1.74
CA PRO A 108 -15.13 -2.56 1.43
C PRO A 108 -15.87 -1.94 2.62
N ASN A 109 -15.84 -0.60 2.68
CA ASN A 109 -16.70 0.12 3.62
C ASN A 109 -18.11 0.26 3.03
N ASP A 110 -19.09 0.62 3.89
CA ASP A 110 -20.49 0.73 3.50
C ASP A 110 -20.87 2.12 3.00
N ASN A 111 -19.97 3.09 3.09
CA ASN A 111 -20.26 4.49 2.84
C ASN A 111 -19.97 4.94 1.41
N ASP A 112 -19.06 4.25 0.72
CA ASP A 112 -18.61 4.65 -0.61
C ASP A 112 -18.96 3.57 -1.64
N PRO A 113 -19.20 3.96 -2.91
CA PRO A 113 -19.42 2.99 -3.97
C PRO A 113 -18.26 2.01 -4.10
N VAL A 114 -18.55 0.74 -4.32
CA VAL A 114 -17.52 -0.31 -4.47
C VAL A 114 -16.57 0.04 -5.62
N ALA A 115 -17.09 0.53 -6.74
CA ALA A 115 -16.27 0.91 -7.89
C ALA A 115 -15.25 2.00 -7.52
N MET A 116 -15.65 2.98 -6.70
CA MET A 116 -14.75 4.05 -6.26
C MET A 116 -13.63 3.51 -5.37
N GLN A 117 -13.96 2.58 -4.47
CA GLN A 117 -12.97 1.95 -3.59
C GLN A 117 -11.98 1.11 -4.39
N ARG A 118 -12.45 0.39 -5.41
CA ARG A 118 -11.58 -0.37 -6.33
C ARG A 118 -10.65 0.56 -7.09
N ASP A 119 -11.19 1.64 -7.66
CA ASP A 119 -10.40 2.60 -8.43
C ASP A 119 -9.31 3.25 -7.59
N PHE A 120 -9.62 3.57 -6.33
CA PHE A 120 -8.65 4.12 -5.39
C PHE A 120 -7.50 3.13 -5.17
N CYS A 121 -7.80 1.87 -4.90
CA CYS A 121 -6.79 0.84 -4.69
C CYS A 121 -5.93 0.64 -5.95
N GLU A 122 -6.56 0.59 -7.12
CA GLU A 122 -5.83 0.48 -8.39
C GLU A 122 -4.87 1.65 -8.59
N ALA A 123 -5.30 2.86 -8.25
CA ALA A 123 -4.47 4.05 -8.39
C ALA A 123 -3.26 4.00 -7.45
N VAL A 124 -3.45 3.54 -6.22
CA VAL A 124 -2.35 3.38 -5.25
C VAL A 124 -1.35 2.33 -5.74
N LEU A 125 -1.81 1.19 -6.21
CA LEU A 125 -0.93 0.15 -6.74
C LEU A 125 -0.17 0.62 -7.98
N ALA A 126 -0.83 1.37 -8.87
CA ALA A 126 -0.17 1.94 -10.05
C ALA A 126 0.90 2.95 -9.65
N SER A 127 0.64 3.74 -8.62
CA SER A 127 1.64 4.67 -8.07
C SER A 127 2.85 3.92 -7.51
N PHE A 128 2.61 2.83 -6.78
CA PHE A 128 3.70 1.99 -6.28
C PHE A 128 4.54 1.40 -7.41
N LYS A 129 3.90 0.83 -8.43
CA LYS A 129 4.59 0.26 -9.59
C LYS A 129 5.52 1.28 -10.23
N LYS A 130 5.00 2.48 -10.50
CA LYS A 130 5.77 3.56 -11.11
C LYS A 130 6.97 3.93 -10.26
N TYR A 131 6.76 4.08 -8.96
CA TYR A 131 7.82 4.42 -8.01
C TYR A 131 8.89 3.33 -7.96
N ALA A 132 8.47 2.07 -7.78
CA ALA A 132 9.38 0.95 -7.62
C ALA A 132 10.24 0.72 -8.86
N GLU A 133 9.63 0.78 -10.05
CA GLU A 133 10.36 0.57 -11.30
C GLU A 133 11.34 1.71 -11.55
N LYS A 134 11.02 2.94 -11.12
CA LYS A 134 11.93 4.07 -11.21
C LYS A 134 13.11 3.91 -10.26
N GLN A 135 12.90 3.37 -9.05
CA GLN A 135 13.99 3.12 -8.11
C GLN A 135 14.96 2.08 -8.65
N GLN A 136 14.48 1.04 -9.31
CA GLN A 136 15.34 0.03 -9.93
C GLN A 136 16.20 0.63 -11.05
N ASP A 137 15.65 1.56 -11.83
CA ASP A 137 16.35 2.20 -12.94
C ASP A 137 17.37 3.25 -12.47
N ASN A 138 17.45 3.52 -11.17
CA ASN A 138 18.35 4.52 -10.60
C ASN A 138 19.28 3.85 -9.57
N PRO A 139 20.32 3.11 -10.00
CA PRO A 139 21.19 2.37 -9.11
C PRO A 139 21.96 3.22 -8.10
N SER A 140 22.11 4.52 -8.34
CA SER A 140 22.79 5.40 -7.40
C SER A 140 22.01 5.60 -6.09
N VAL A 141 20.73 5.19 -6.05
CA VAL A 141 19.88 5.29 -4.87
C VAL A 141 19.88 3.98 -4.06
N ALA A 142 20.39 2.92 -4.65
CA ALA A 142 20.43 1.60 -4.03
C ALA A 142 21.42 1.55 -2.85
#